data_9d48e1fb04a13a917dd396ca6d58f3dd
#
_entry.id   9d48e1fb04a13a917dd396ca6d58f3dd
#
_cell.length_a   1.000
_cell.length_b   1.000
_cell.length_c   1.000
_cell.angle_alpha   90.00
_cell.angle_beta   90.00
_cell.angle_gamma   90.00
#
_symmetry.space_group_name_H-M   'P 1'
#
loop_
_entity.id
_entity.type
_entity.pdbx_description
1 polymer ?
#
loop_
_entity_poly.entity_id
_entity_poly.type
_entity_poly.pdbx_seq_one_letter_code
_entity_poly.pdbx_strand_id
1 'polypeptide(L)'
;MARSLVIVESPAKAATLGKFLGKDFQVTACYGHVRDLEKKGIAVDRAKNYEPQYRIVPGKEKTVAELVQLARKAERIFLAADPDREGEAICWHLHELLKKEAPKATFHRGEFHEITKAAVTRAIEKPGKISKDRVGAPQARRIIDRLVGYEVSELLWNNVWRGLSAGRVQTVALRIIVERETEREAFVPVPYFSVPVTLARAATAFPARVVAWRGEKLQFDGTDPRDLEEILEAETR
;
A
#
# COMPACT_ATOMS: atom_id res chain seq x y z
N MET A 1 -27.78 11.70 -23.50
CA MET A 1 -27.32 10.94 -22.33
C MET A 1 -25.94 10.38 -22.66
N ALA A 2 -25.01 10.35 -21.67
CA ALA A 2 -23.67 9.83 -21.91
C ALA A 2 -23.74 8.33 -22.26
N ARG A 3 -23.12 7.93 -23.38
CA ARG A 3 -23.09 6.52 -23.83
C ARG A 3 -22.04 5.68 -23.12
N SER A 4 -21.08 6.32 -22.44
CA SER A 4 -19.96 5.67 -21.79
C SER A 4 -19.88 6.04 -20.32
N LEU A 5 -19.72 5.03 -19.46
CA LEU A 5 -19.49 5.18 -18.02
C LEU A 5 -18.03 4.88 -17.73
N VAL A 6 -17.37 5.77 -16.99
CA VAL A 6 -15.99 5.56 -16.49
C VAL A 6 -16.04 5.48 -14.98
N ILE A 7 -15.56 4.39 -14.41
CA ILE A 7 -15.53 4.16 -12.95
C ILE A 7 -14.08 4.15 -12.49
N VAL A 8 -13.76 5.07 -11.60
CA VAL A 8 -12.45 5.19 -10.94
C VAL A 8 -12.56 4.89 -9.44
N GLU A 9 -11.45 4.78 -8.75
CA GLU A 9 -11.46 4.44 -7.33
C GLU A 9 -11.76 5.62 -6.41
N SER A 10 -11.40 6.86 -6.80
CA SER A 10 -11.53 8.04 -5.94
C SER A 10 -12.28 9.20 -6.59
N PRO A 11 -13.02 10.00 -5.80
CA PRO A 11 -13.76 11.16 -6.32
C PRO A 11 -12.84 12.25 -6.88
N ALA A 12 -11.62 12.40 -6.37
CA ALA A 12 -10.64 13.34 -6.91
C ALA A 12 -10.25 12.97 -8.35
N LYS A 13 -9.99 11.68 -8.61
CA LYS A 13 -9.75 11.18 -9.98
C LYS A 13 -10.97 11.37 -10.87
N ALA A 14 -12.18 11.08 -10.36
CA ALA A 14 -13.40 11.27 -11.12
C ALA A 14 -13.59 12.73 -11.57
N ALA A 15 -13.37 13.69 -10.69
CA ALA A 15 -13.45 15.12 -11.00
C ALA A 15 -12.42 15.55 -12.06
N THR A 16 -11.20 15.02 -12.00
CA THR A 16 -10.15 15.33 -12.97
C THR A 16 -10.43 14.70 -14.33
N LEU A 17 -10.78 13.42 -14.38
CA LEU A 17 -11.09 12.72 -15.63
C LEU A 17 -12.33 13.30 -16.31
N GLY A 18 -13.34 13.73 -15.55
CA GLY A 18 -14.53 14.39 -16.07
C GLY A 18 -14.22 15.66 -16.86
N LYS A 19 -13.18 16.40 -16.47
CA LYS A 19 -12.70 17.57 -17.22
C LYS A 19 -12.02 17.21 -18.56
N PHE A 20 -11.42 16.01 -18.65
CA PHE A 20 -10.68 15.57 -19.82
C PHE A 20 -11.56 14.90 -20.89
N LEU A 21 -12.56 14.11 -20.47
CA LEU A 21 -13.31 13.20 -21.35
C LEU A 21 -14.53 13.80 -22.03
N GLY A 22 -15.02 14.95 -21.56
CA GLY A 22 -16.16 15.61 -22.17
C GLY A 22 -17.54 14.97 -21.90
N LYS A 23 -18.57 15.47 -22.61
CA LYS A 23 -20.00 15.20 -22.29
C LYS A 23 -20.50 13.80 -22.65
N ASP A 24 -19.79 13.08 -23.50
CA ASP A 24 -20.14 11.69 -23.87
C ASP A 24 -19.78 10.65 -22.83
N PHE A 25 -19.03 11.05 -21.81
CA PHE A 25 -18.58 10.21 -20.72
C PHE A 25 -19.18 10.68 -19.39
N GLN A 26 -19.77 9.74 -18.67
CA GLN A 26 -20.14 9.93 -17.28
C GLN A 26 -19.03 9.32 -16.43
N VAL A 27 -18.36 10.16 -15.63
CA VAL A 27 -17.26 9.70 -14.75
C VAL A 27 -17.75 9.66 -13.31
N THR A 28 -17.52 8.55 -12.62
CA THR A 28 -17.93 8.36 -11.23
C THR A 28 -16.86 7.60 -10.44
N ALA A 29 -16.96 7.61 -9.11
CA ALA A 29 -16.05 6.90 -8.23
C ALA A 29 -16.74 5.74 -7.51
N CYS A 30 -15.99 4.63 -7.29
CA CYS A 30 -16.44 3.50 -6.45
C CYS A 30 -15.97 3.61 -4.99
N TYR A 31 -15.10 4.56 -4.68
CA TYR A 31 -14.53 4.77 -3.33
C TYR A 31 -13.75 3.55 -2.80
N GLY A 32 -12.96 2.90 -3.65
CA GLY A 32 -12.17 1.72 -3.36
C GLY A 32 -12.95 0.41 -3.47
N HIS A 33 -12.62 -0.57 -2.65
CA HIS A 33 -13.26 -1.89 -2.71
C HIS A 33 -14.77 -1.83 -2.44
N VAL A 34 -15.56 -2.41 -3.34
CA VAL A 34 -17.02 -2.53 -3.23
C VAL A 34 -17.47 -3.89 -2.69
N ARG A 35 -16.62 -4.93 -2.83
CA ARG A 35 -16.81 -6.27 -2.29
C ARG A 35 -15.58 -6.71 -1.52
N ASP A 36 -15.79 -7.50 -0.47
CA ASP A 36 -14.73 -8.18 0.29
C ASP A 36 -15.26 -9.53 0.78
N LEU A 37 -14.38 -10.34 1.37
CA LEU A 37 -14.78 -11.56 2.06
C LEU A 37 -15.79 -11.25 3.16
N GLU A 38 -16.80 -12.11 3.33
CA GLU A 38 -17.76 -12.02 4.42
C GLU A 38 -17.04 -11.80 5.76
N LYS A 39 -17.54 -10.86 6.58
CA LYS A 39 -16.89 -10.56 7.87
C LYS A 39 -17.03 -11.68 8.91
N LYS A 40 -18.13 -12.43 8.82
CA LYS A 40 -18.39 -13.53 9.75
C LYS A 40 -17.75 -14.83 9.25
N GLY A 41 -17.01 -15.50 10.12
CA GLY A 41 -16.33 -16.74 9.81
C GLY A 41 -15.17 -16.61 8.83
N ILE A 42 -14.69 -17.74 8.35
CA ILE A 42 -13.54 -17.82 7.44
C ILE A 42 -13.88 -17.26 6.05
N ALA A 43 -15.14 -17.41 5.62
CA ALA A 43 -15.66 -16.98 4.31
C ALA A 43 -14.86 -17.52 3.11
N VAL A 44 -14.27 -18.70 3.28
CA VAL A 44 -13.51 -19.44 2.26
C VAL A 44 -13.96 -20.90 2.30
N ASP A 45 -14.43 -21.44 1.17
CA ASP A 45 -14.87 -22.83 1.06
C ASP A 45 -13.68 -23.72 0.71
N ARG A 46 -13.17 -24.46 1.70
CA ARG A 46 -12.03 -25.37 1.51
C ARG A 46 -12.36 -26.55 0.62
N ALA A 47 -13.60 -27.03 0.64
CA ALA A 47 -14.01 -28.15 -0.19
C ALA A 47 -14.11 -27.77 -1.68
N LYS A 48 -14.28 -26.48 -1.97
CA LYS A 48 -14.31 -25.91 -3.31
C LYS A 48 -13.02 -25.18 -3.67
N ASN A 49 -11.89 -25.82 -3.45
CA ASN A 49 -10.56 -25.26 -3.79
C ASN A 49 -10.35 -23.83 -3.27
N TYR A 50 -10.71 -23.61 -2.00
CA TYR A 50 -10.59 -22.32 -1.31
C TYR A 50 -11.39 -21.19 -1.97
N GLU A 51 -12.55 -21.49 -2.54
CA GLU A 51 -13.41 -20.50 -3.19
C GLU A 51 -13.82 -19.40 -2.19
N PRO A 52 -13.53 -18.10 -2.47
CA PRO A 52 -13.86 -17.02 -1.57
C PRO A 52 -15.32 -16.61 -1.67
N GLN A 53 -15.96 -16.39 -0.53
CA GLN A 53 -17.34 -15.91 -0.42
C GLN A 53 -17.33 -14.39 -0.26
N TYR A 54 -17.61 -13.68 -1.37
CA TYR A 54 -17.63 -12.23 -1.41
C TYR A 54 -19.00 -11.65 -1.10
N ARG A 55 -19.00 -10.55 -0.31
CA ARG A 55 -20.17 -9.72 -0.02
C ARG A 55 -19.88 -8.26 -0.32
N ILE A 56 -20.92 -7.47 -0.52
CA ILE A 56 -20.78 -6.00 -0.58
C ILE A 56 -20.24 -5.52 0.77
N VAL A 57 -19.25 -4.66 0.73
CA VAL A 57 -18.65 -4.07 1.95
C VAL A 57 -19.73 -3.24 2.67
N PRO A 58 -19.96 -3.45 3.98
CA PRO A 58 -20.91 -2.66 4.74
C PRO A 58 -20.66 -1.15 4.58
N GLY A 59 -21.74 -0.40 4.30
CA GLY A 59 -21.70 1.01 3.99
C GLY A 59 -21.46 1.37 2.52
N LYS A 60 -21.24 0.36 1.65
CA LYS A 60 -21.10 0.56 0.20
C LYS A 60 -22.38 0.27 -0.61
N GLU A 61 -23.45 -0.08 0.05
CA GLU A 61 -24.72 -0.48 -0.59
C GLU A 61 -25.26 0.64 -1.49
N LYS A 62 -25.25 1.89 -0.99
CA LYS A 62 -25.67 3.06 -1.77
C LYS A 62 -24.79 3.29 -2.99
N THR A 63 -23.49 3.26 -2.81
CA THR A 63 -22.52 3.42 -3.91
C THR A 63 -22.73 2.35 -4.99
N VAL A 64 -22.89 1.07 -4.58
CA VAL A 64 -23.16 -0.02 -5.51
C VAL A 64 -24.49 0.18 -6.24
N ALA A 65 -25.55 0.57 -5.54
CA ALA A 65 -26.85 0.86 -6.16
C ALA A 65 -26.76 1.98 -7.20
N GLU A 66 -26.06 3.06 -6.89
CA GLU A 66 -25.81 4.16 -7.84
C GLU A 66 -25.02 3.68 -9.06
N LEU A 67 -23.94 2.91 -8.85
CA LEU A 67 -23.15 2.35 -9.95
C LEU A 67 -23.97 1.41 -10.84
N VAL A 68 -24.85 0.60 -10.27
CA VAL A 68 -25.78 -0.27 -11.02
C VAL A 68 -26.74 0.57 -11.86
N GLN A 69 -27.32 1.63 -11.30
CA GLN A 69 -28.22 2.51 -12.05
C GLN A 69 -27.51 3.19 -13.24
N LEU A 70 -26.27 3.61 -13.05
CA LEU A 70 -25.47 4.20 -14.11
C LEU A 70 -25.07 3.18 -15.17
N ALA A 71 -24.66 1.99 -14.74
CA ALA A 71 -24.25 0.91 -15.62
C ALA A 71 -25.39 0.42 -16.54
N ARG A 72 -26.62 0.34 -16.03
CA ARG A 72 -27.82 -0.03 -16.81
C ARG A 72 -28.13 0.93 -17.96
N LYS A 73 -27.67 2.19 -17.85
CA LYS A 73 -27.88 3.24 -18.87
C LYS A 73 -26.71 3.36 -19.85
N ALA A 74 -25.59 2.72 -19.57
CA ALA A 74 -24.37 2.81 -20.36
C ALA A 74 -24.28 1.70 -21.41
N GLU A 75 -23.77 2.04 -22.59
CA GLU A 75 -23.43 1.08 -23.64
C GLU A 75 -22.01 0.52 -23.41
N ARG A 76 -21.10 1.37 -22.93
CA ARG A 76 -19.69 1.03 -22.65
C ARG A 76 -19.35 1.40 -21.22
N ILE A 77 -18.67 0.52 -20.50
CA ILE A 77 -18.23 0.71 -19.13
C ILE A 77 -16.72 0.54 -19.08
N PHE A 78 -16.02 1.60 -18.69
CA PHE A 78 -14.57 1.61 -18.50
C PHE A 78 -14.27 1.51 -17.03
N LEU A 79 -13.56 0.45 -16.62
CA LEU A 79 -13.09 0.23 -15.27
C LEU A 79 -11.66 0.78 -15.21
N ALA A 80 -11.48 1.92 -14.55
CA ALA A 80 -10.29 2.75 -14.65
C ALA A 80 -9.65 3.03 -13.26
N ALA A 81 -9.54 1.98 -12.44
CA ALA A 81 -8.74 2.02 -11.22
C ALA A 81 -7.23 1.95 -11.54
N ASP A 82 -6.39 2.18 -10.55
CA ASP A 82 -4.94 2.23 -10.68
C ASP A 82 -4.34 1.01 -11.40
N PRO A 83 -3.22 1.16 -12.10
CA PRO A 83 -2.56 0.09 -12.85
C PRO A 83 -1.72 -0.81 -11.94
N ASP A 84 -2.22 -1.12 -10.74
CA ASP A 84 -1.62 -2.02 -9.79
C ASP A 84 -2.52 -3.25 -9.51
N ARG A 85 -2.07 -4.14 -8.63
CA ARG A 85 -2.81 -5.37 -8.30
C ARG A 85 -4.10 -5.10 -7.55
N GLU A 86 -4.13 -4.07 -6.70
CA GLU A 86 -5.34 -3.67 -5.94
C GLU A 86 -6.38 -3.05 -6.88
N GLY A 87 -5.96 -2.14 -7.77
CA GLY A 87 -6.85 -1.56 -8.79
C GLY A 87 -7.41 -2.60 -9.74
N GLU A 88 -6.63 -3.62 -10.10
CA GLU A 88 -7.10 -4.73 -10.92
C GLU A 88 -8.16 -5.58 -10.18
N ALA A 89 -7.98 -5.83 -8.88
CA ALA A 89 -8.97 -6.50 -8.05
C ALA A 89 -10.27 -5.67 -7.93
N ILE A 90 -10.16 -4.35 -7.74
CA ILE A 90 -11.31 -3.44 -7.72
C ILE A 90 -12.08 -3.52 -9.04
N CYS A 91 -11.39 -3.44 -10.17
CA CYS A 91 -11.98 -3.56 -11.50
C CYS A 91 -12.68 -4.90 -11.70
N TRP A 92 -12.07 -5.99 -11.27
CA TRP A 92 -12.66 -7.32 -11.34
C TRP A 92 -13.94 -7.43 -10.48
N HIS A 93 -13.91 -6.93 -9.25
CA HIS A 93 -15.08 -6.93 -8.38
C HIS A 93 -16.24 -6.10 -8.94
N LEU A 94 -15.94 -4.95 -9.54
CA LEU A 94 -16.93 -4.12 -10.23
C LEU A 94 -17.50 -4.84 -11.45
N HIS A 95 -16.65 -5.47 -12.27
CA HIS A 95 -17.07 -6.25 -13.40
C HIS A 95 -18.04 -7.35 -13.02
N GLU A 96 -17.70 -8.17 -12.01
CA GLU A 96 -18.55 -9.28 -11.54
C GLU A 96 -19.92 -8.82 -11.00
N LEU A 97 -19.95 -7.64 -10.37
CA LEU A 97 -21.21 -7.04 -9.90
C LEU A 97 -22.04 -6.49 -11.06
N LEU A 98 -21.43 -5.66 -11.89
CA LEU A 98 -22.16 -4.87 -12.87
C LEU A 98 -22.53 -5.65 -14.12
N LYS A 99 -21.78 -6.70 -14.48
CA LYS A 99 -22.09 -7.56 -15.62
C LYS A 99 -23.44 -8.24 -15.50
N LYS A 100 -23.84 -8.62 -14.29
CA LYS A 100 -25.16 -9.23 -14.03
C LYS A 100 -26.30 -8.23 -14.19
N GLU A 101 -26.04 -6.98 -13.87
CA GLU A 101 -27.02 -5.90 -13.85
C GLU A 101 -27.11 -5.13 -15.18
N ALA A 102 -26.04 -5.13 -15.95
CA ALA A 102 -25.95 -4.48 -17.27
C ALA A 102 -25.42 -5.46 -18.34
N PRO A 103 -26.13 -6.55 -18.66
CA PRO A 103 -25.63 -7.62 -19.54
C PRO A 103 -25.41 -7.16 -21.00
N LYS A 104 -26.02 -6.05 -21.41
CA LYS A 104 -25.88 -5.48 -22.75
C LYS A 104 -24.67 -4.55 -22.88
N ALA A 105 -24.10 -4.07 -21.77
CA ALA A 105 -22.96 -3.17 -21.78
C ALA A 105 -21.65 -3.93 -22.07
N THR A 106 -20.75 -3.28 -22.78
CA THR A 106 -19.39 -3.75 -23.00
C THR A 106 -18.47 -3.25 -21.91
N PHE A 107 -17.63 -4.12 -21.37
CA PHE A 107 -16.70 -3.79 -20.27
C PHE A 107 -15.28 -3.71 -20.80
N HIS A 108 -14.57 -2.65 -20.40
CA HIS A 108 -13.23 -2.33 -20.81
C HIS A 108 -12.37 -1.98 -19.61
N ARG A 109 -11.08 -2.33 -19.63
CA ARG A 109 -10.09 -1.89 -18.66
C ARG A 109 -9.39 -0.64 -19.19
N GLY A 110 -9.63 0.51 -18.56
CA GLY A 110 -8.88 1.74 -18.79
C GLY A 110 -7.65 1.79 -17.88
N GLU A 111 -6.45 1.68 -18.45
CA GLU A 111 -5.21 1.65 -17.69
C GLU A 111 -4.33 2.85 -18.07
N PHE A 112 -3.98 3.70 -17.09
CA PHE A 112 -3.10 4.85 -17.27
C PHE A 112 -2.21 5.01 -16.04
N HIS A 113 -0.93 5.33 -16.25
CA HIS A 113 0.08 5.48 -15.21
C HIS A 113 0.23 6.93 -14.72
N GLU A 114 -0.38 7.87 -15.43
CA GLU A 114 -0.39 9.29 -15.10
C GLU A 114 -1.76 9.93 -15.41
N ILE A 115 -2.14 10.94 -14.64
CA ILE A 115 -3.43 11.62 -14.81
C ILE A 115 -3.23 12.83 -15.71
N THR A 116 -2.83 12.60 -16.95
CA THR A 116 -2.78 13.60 -18.01
C THR A 116 -3.90 13.37 -19.02
N LYS A 117 -4.37 14.44 -19.70
CA LYS A 117 -5.41 14.30 -20.72
C LYS A 117 -5.01 13.31 -21.81
N ALA A 118 -3.75 13.36 -22.26
CA ALA A 118 -3.23 12.47 -23.30
C ALA A 118 -3.23 10.99 -22.87
N ALA A 119 -2.78 10.68 -21.66
CA ALA A 119 -2.75 9.32 -21.14
C ALA A 119 -4.15 8.74 -20.95
N VAL A 120 -5.06 9.53 -20.37
CA VAL A 120 -6.46 9.13 -20.16
C VAL A 120 -7.19 8.91 -21.50
N THR A 121 -7.05 9.82 -22.46
CA THR A 121 -7.66 9.66 -23.80
C THR A 121 -7.16 8.40 -24.50
N ARG A 122 -5.84 8.14 -24.46
CA ARG A 122 -5.24 6.93 -25.04
C ARG A 122 -5.78 5.65 -24.38
N ALA A 123 -5.96 5.65 -23.05
CA ALA A 123 -6.50 4.50 -22.33
C ALA A 123 -7.98 4.20 -22.66
N ILE A 124 -8.74 5.22 -23.03
CA ILE A 124 -10.14 5.06 -23.47
C ILE A 124 -10.21 4.63 -24.96
N GLU A 125 -9.32 5.13 -25.81
CA GLU A 125 -9.26 4.76 -27.23
C GLU A 125 -8.72 3.36 -27.45
N LYS A 126 -7.76 2.91 -26.62
CA LYS A 126 -7.13 1.59 -26.70
C LYS A 126 -7.25 0.87 -25.36
N PRO A 127 -8.47 0.50 -24.95
CA PRO A 127 -8.67 -0.14 -23.66
C PRO A 127 -8.17 -1.59 -23.68
N GLY A 128 -7.71 -2.02 -22.51
CA GLY A 128 -7.32 -3.40 -22.23
C GLY A 128 -8.47 -4.28 -21.76
N LYS A 129 -8.10 -5.45 -21.27
CA LYS A 129 -8.96 -6.41 -20.57
C LYS A 129 -8.46 -6.59 -19.13
N ILE A 130 -9.35 -6.96 -18.22
CA ILE A 130 -8.99 -7.31 -16.84
C ILE A 130 -8.08 -8.54 -16.87
N SER A 131 -6.92 -8.43 -16.23
CA SER A 131 -5.94 -9.53 -16.13
C SER A 131 -6.31 -10.45 -14.98
N LYS A 132 -6.68 -11.69 -15.29
CA LYS A 132 -6.98 -12.71 -14.26
C LYS A 132 -5.78 -13.02 -13.37
N ASP A 133 -4.57 -12.99 -13.93
CA ASP A 133 -3.33 -13.26 -13.18
C ASP A 133 -3.05 -12.14 -12.16
N ARG A 134 -3.26 -10.89 -12.54
CA ARG A 134 -3.14 -9.75 -11.62
C ARG A 134 -4.21 -9.77 -10.52
N VAL A 135 -5.41 -10.24 -10.81
CA VAL A 135 -6.50 -10.42 -9.83
C VAL A 135 -6.20 -11.56 -8.87
N GLY A 136 -5.62 -12.65 -9.34
CA GLY A 136 -5.35 -13.84 -8.54
C GLY A 136 -4.41 -13.58 -7.35
N ALA A 137 -3.40 -12.73 -7.51
CA ALA A 137 -2.44 -12.45 -6.45
C ALA A 137 -3.05 -11.75 -5.20
N PRO A 138 -3.83 -10.64 -5.30
CA PRO A 138 -4.51 -10.06 -4.15
C PRO A 138 -5.61 -10.98 -3.59
N GLN A 139 -6.29 -11.78 -4.42
CA GLN A 139 -7.25 -12.76 -3.93
C GLN A 139 -6.57 -13.83 -3.07
N ALA A 140 -5.49 -14.43 -3.55
CA ALA A 140 -4.72 -15.44 -2.80
C ALA A 140 -4.21 -14.84 -1.49
N ARG A 141 -3.65 -13.63 -1.51
CA ARG A 141 -3.23 -12.92 -0.30
C ARG A 141 -4.38 -12.78 0.69
N ARG A 142 -5.56 -12.32 0.22
CA ARG A 142 -6.74 -12.11 1.06
C ARG A 142 -7.22 -13.42 1.71
N ILE A 143 -7.22 -14.52 0.94
CA ILE A 143 -7.59 -15.85 1.40
C ILE A 143 -6.60 -16.34 2.47
N ILE A 144 -5.30 -16.24 2.21
CA ILE A 144 -4.26 -16.69 3.15
C ILE A 144 -4.32 -15.85 4.44
N ASP A 145 -4.45 -14.53 4.34
CA ASP A 145 -4.55 -13.65 5.52
C ASP A 145 -5.78 -14.01 6.36
N ARG A 146 -6.90 -14.39 5.73
CA ARG A 146 -8.10 -14.84 6.41
C ARG A 146 -7.90 -16.19 7.10
N LEU A 147 -7.36 -17.18 6.41
CA LEU A 147 -7.12 -18.52 6.95
C LEU A 147 -6.14 -18.46 8.14
N VAL A 148 -4.97 -17.86 7.92
CA VAL A 148 -3.94 -17.74 8.97
C VAL A 148 -4.47 -16.94 10.16
N GLY A 149 -5.13 -15.80 9.90
CA GLY A 149 -5.66 -14.94 10.95
C GLY A 149 -6.66 -15.64 11.86
N TYR A 150 -7.56 -16.46 11.31
CA TYR A 150 -8.56 -17.17 12.10
C TYR A 150 -7.98 -18.40 12.80
N GLU A 151 -7.26 -19.25 12.08
CA GLU A 151 -6.76 -20.51 12.63
C GLU A 151 -5.69 -20.31 13.70
N VAL A 152 -4.74 -19.41 13.45
CA VAL A 152 -3.68 -19.16 14.45
C VAL A 152 -4.22 -18.37 15.64
N SER A 153 -5.18 -17.47 15.44
CA SER A 153 -5.82 -16.78 16.57
C SER A 153 -6.59 -17.75 17.47
N GLU A 154 -7.29 -18.74 16.90
CA GLU A 154 -7.98 -19.77 17.65
C GLU A 154 -6.99 -20.65 18.46
N LEU A 155 -5.85 -21.00 17.86
CA LEU A 155 -4.78 -21.72 18.57
C LEU A 155 -4.24 -20.90 19.74
N LEU A 156 -4.06 -19.60 19.58
CA LEU A 156 -3.63 -18.71 20.67
C LEU A 156 -4.67 -18.64 21.79
N TRP A 157 -5.97 -18.62 21.48
CA TRP A 157 -7.02 -18.59 22.49
C TRP A 157 -7.07 -19.87 23.33
N ASN A 158 -6.78 -21.00 22.70
CA ASN A 158 -6.80 -22.31 23.38
C ASN A 158 -5.54 -22.57 24.20
N ASN A 159 -4.40 -21.98 23.84
CA ASN A 159 -3.10 -22.32 24.43
C ASN A 159 -2.45 -21.17 25.22
N VAL A 160 -2.86 -19.93 25.02
CA VAL A 160 -2.24 -18.75 25.66
C VAL A 160 -3.31 -17.91 26.36
N TRP A 161 -4.09 -17.11 25.62
CA TRP A 161 -5.10 -16.23 26.20
C TRP A 161 -6.19 -15.88 25.20
N ARG A 162 -7.45 -15.82 25.67
CA ARG A 162 -8.58 -15.38 24.84
C ARG A 162 -8.43 -13.91 24.42
N GLY A 163 -8.78 -13.61 23.18
CA GLY A 163 -8.73 -12.26 22.61
C GLY A 163 -7.41 -11.91 21.94
N LEU A 164 -6.39 -12.75 22.01
CA LEU A 164 -5.17 -12.59 21.23
C LEU A 164 -5.48 -12.77 19.74
N SER A 165 -4.76 -12.06 18.90
CA SER A 165 -4.88 -12.22 17.44
C SER A 165 -3.52 -12.41 16.80
N ALA A 166 -3.48 -13.22 15.76
CA ALA A 166 -2.32 -13.41 14.92
C ALA A 166 -2.64 -13.11 13.47
N GLY A 167 -1.61 -12.79 12.70
CA GLY A 167 -1.73 -12.55 11.27
C GLY A 167 -0.37 -12.39 10.64
N ARG A 168 -0.25 -12.70 9.37
CA ARG A 168 1.03 -12.71 8.64
C ARG A 168 1.78 -11.37 8.72
N VAL A 169 1.08 -10.25 8.65
CA VAL A 169 1.69 -8.92 8.75
C VAL A 169 1.90 -8.51 10.19
N GLN A 170 0.86 -8.59 11.02
CA GLN A 170 0.93 -8.12 12.42
C GLN A 170 1.92 -8.90 13.27
N THR A 171 2.02 -10.22 13.08
CA THR A 171 2.96 -11.05 13.84
C THR A 171 4.41 -10.76 13.47
N VAL A 172 4.69 -10.54 12.17
CA VAL A 172 6.03 -10.14 11.72
C VAL A 172 6.38 -8.73 12.20
N ALA A 173 5.45 -7.79 12.13
CA ALA A 173 5.67 -6.43 12.64
C ALA A 173 5.96 -6.43 14.15
N LEU A 174 5.20 -7.20 14.93
CA LEU A 174 5.43 -7.34 16.36
C LEU A 174 6.81 -7.95 16.65
N ARG A 175 7.20 -8.98 15.91
CA ARG A 175 8.52 -9.59 16.03
C ARG A 175 9.65 -8.57 15.83
N ILE A 176 9.58 -7.77 14.76
CA ILE A 176 10.58 -6.73 14.48
C ILE A 176 10.65 -5.70 15.62
N ILE A 177 9.51 -5.32 16.19
CA ILE A 177 9.45 -4.39 17.32
C ILE A 177 10.12 -5.01 18.56
N VAL A 178 9.80 -6.27 18.86
CA VAL A 178 10.38 -6.99 20.01
C VAL A 178 11.89 -7.19 19.85
N GLU A 179 12.36 -7.58 18.67
CA GLU A 179 13.79 -7.70 18.37
C GLU A 179 14.51 -6.36 18.59
N ARG A 180 13.94 -5.27 18.09
CA ARG A 180 14.51 -3.92 18.27
C ARG A 180 14.47 -3.47 19.72
N GLU A 181 13.44 -3.77 20.46
CA GLU A 181 13.35 -3.44 21.89
C GLU A 181 14.37 -4.24 22.69
N THR A 182 14.58 -5.50 22.36
CA THR A 182 15.63 -6.33 22.99
C THR A 182 17.03 -5.74 22.74
N GLU A 183 17.32 -5.29 21.51
CA GLU A 183 18.57 -4.58 21.21
C GLU A 183 18.72 -3.29 22.04
N ARG A 184 17.62 -2.54 22.18
CA ARG A 184 17.58 -1.30 22.96
C ARG A 184 17.84 -1.55 24.43
N GLU A 185 17.24 -2.57 25.00
CA GLU A 185 17.43 -2.95 26.41
C GLU A 185 18.84 -3.49 26.69
N ALA A 186 19.41 -4.22 25.72
CA ALA A 186 20.78 -4.73 25.83
C ALA A 186 21.85 -3.66 25.52
N PHE A 187 21.44 -2.48 25.02
CA PHE A 187 22.38 -1.43 24.67
C PHE A 187 23.05 -0.83 25.88
N VAL A 188 24.38 -0.92 25.93
CA VAL A 188 25.20 -0.27 26.95
C VAL A 188 25.68 1.05 26.36
N PRO A 189 25.27 2.19 26.94
CA PRO A 189 25.74 3.50 26.47
C PRO A 189 27.24 3.64 26.67
N VAL A 190 27.95 3.91 25.58
CA VAL A 190 29.36 4.28 25.64
C VAL A 190 29.46 5.78 25.45
N PRO A 191 30.01 6.53 26.43
CA PRO A 191 30.20 7.95 26.27
C PRO A 191 31.24 8.24 25.18
N TYR A 192 30.96 9.21 24.35
CA TYR A 192 31.89 9.67 23.33
C TYR A 192 31.92 11.20 23.31
N PHE A 193 33.00 11.73 22.80
CA PHE A 193 33.16 13.16 22.63
C PHE A 193 33.24 13.51 21.15
N SER A 194 32.64 14.61 20.78
CA SER A 194 32.83 15.19 19.44
C SER A 194 33.80 16.39 19.59
N VAL A 195 34.84 16.40 18.77
CA VAL A 195 35.79 17.50 18.72
C VAL A 195 35.44 18.40 17.50
N PRO A 196 34.66 19.47 17.69
CA PRO A 196 34.46 20.44 16.64
C PRO A 196 35.72 21.25 16.44
N VAL A 197 36.20 21.39 15.21
CA VAL A 197 37.37 22.16 14.83
C VAL A 197 36.94 23.31 13.93
N THR A 198 37.42 24.50 14.22
CA THR A 198 37.28 25.62 13.32
C THR A 198 38.65 25.93 12.70
N LEU A 199 38.72 25.74 11.40
CA LEU A 199 39.92 26.10 10.63
C LEU A 199 39.77 27.52 10.09
N ALA A 200 40.90 28.22 9.93
CA ALA A 200 40.92 29.53 9.33
C ALA A 200 41.95 29.58 8.19
N ARG A 201 41.57 30.22 7.09
CA ARG A 201 42.48 30.59 6.01
C ARG A 201 42.34 32.05 5.72
N ALA A 202 43.42 32.80 6.02
CA ALA A 202 43.41 34.27 6.04
C ALA A 202 42.34 34.80 7.01
N ALA A 203 41.40 35.61 6.55
CA ALA A 203 40.31 36.15 7.37
C ALA A 203 39.03 35.28 7.40
N THR A 204 38.99 34.12 6.74
CA THR A 204 37.81 33.30 6.65
C THR A 204 37.95 32.06 7.54
N ALA A 205 37.05 31.96 8.55
CA ALA A 205 36.92 30.78 9.39
C ALA A 205 35.85 29.85 8.84
N PHE A 206 36.07 28.53 8.91
CA PHE A 206 35.11 27.52 8.49
C PHE A 206 35.14 26.31 9.41
N PRO A 207 33.97 25.69 9.66
CA PRO A 207 33.89 24.47 10.48
C PRO A 207 34.52 23.28 9.75
N ALA A 208 35.21 22.44 10.50
CA ALA A 208 35.83 21.23 10.02
C ALA A 208 35.54 20.07 11.03
N ARG A 209 35.76 18.85 10.58
CA ARG A 209 35.64 17.66 11.43
C ARG A 209 36.94 16.86 11.34
N VAL A 210 37.45 16.43 12.48
CA VAL A 210 38.59 15.52 12.52
C VAL A 210 38.11 14.15 12.02
N VAL A 211 38.73 13.62 10.96
CA VAL A 211 38.40 12.33 10.34
C VAL A 211 39.50 11.30 10.52
N ALA A 212 40.71 11.73 10.88
CA ALA A 212 41.84 10.84 11.13
C ALA A 212 42.77 11.49 12.15
N TRP A 213 43.44 10.70 12.93
CA TRP A 213 44.45 11.06 13.90
C TRP A 213 45.70 10.21 13.72
N ARG A 214 46.88 10.82 13.63
CA ARG A 214 48.15 10.09 13.39
C ARG A 214 48.14 9.09 12.26
N GLY A 215 47.36 9.38 11.18
CA GLY A 215 47.23 8.52 10.00
C GLY A 215 46.16 7.44 10.08
N GLU A 216 45.53 7.23 11.22
CA GLU A 216 44.43 6.32 11.41
C GLU A 216 43.06 7.00 11.35
N LYS A 217 42.11 6.43 10.63
CA LYS A 217 40.74 6.93 10.57
C LYS A 217 40.09 6.82 11.94
N LEU A 218 39.51 7.91 12.41
CA LEU A 218 38.66 7.88 13.60
C LEU A 218 37.35 7.19 13.23
N GLN A 219 37.04 6.05 13.89
CA GLN A 219 35.76 5.38 13.78
C GLN A 219 34.83 5.95 14.85
N PHE A 220 33.72 6.52 14.42
CA PHE A 220 32.69 7.08 15.32
C PHE A 220 31.55 6.09 15.54
N ASP A 221 31.85 4.80 15.62
CA ASP A 221 30.85 3.75 15.87
C ASP A 221 30.52 3.49 17.34
N GLY A 222 31.11 4.27 18.24
CA GLY A 222 30.91 4.16 19.69
C GLY A 222 31.64 2.99 20.33
N THR A 223 32.47 2.25 19.60
CA THR A 223 33.17 1.06 20.10
C THR A 223 34.69 1.26 20.28
N ASP A 224 35.24 2.41 19.91
CA ASP A 224 36.67 2.71 20.04
C ASP A 224 36.93 3.59 21.29
N PRO A 225 37.40 3.00 22.38
CA PRO A 225 37.74 3.74 23.58
C PRO A 225 39.13 4.36 23.48
N ARG A 226 39.48 5.02 22.38
CA ARG A 226 40.74 5.76 22.35
C ARG A 226 40.72 6.83 23.41
N ASP A 227 41.69 6.76 24.26
CA ASP A 227 41.84 7.60 25.44
C ASP A 227 41.88 9.09 25.04
N LEU A 228 40.81 9.80 25.36
CA LEU A 228 40.71 11.26 25.10
C LEU A 228 41.82 12.05 25.77
N GLU A 229 42.43 11.52 26.83
CA GLU A 229 43.60 12.12 27.48
C GLU A 229 44.77 12.24 26.50
N GLU A 230 45.03 11.19 25.64
CA GLU A 230 46.07 11.26 24.62
C GLU A 230 45.80 12.29 23.52
N ILE A 231 44.56 12.57 23.20
CA ILE A 231 44.17 13.55 22.19
C ILE A 231 44.31 14.99 22.77
N LEU A 232 43.91 15.19 24.02
CA LEU A 232 43.98 16.49 24.68
C LEU A 232 45.40 16.88 25.07
N GLU A 233 46.27 15.94 25.46
CA GLU A 233 47.67 16.19 25.74
C GLU A 233 48.50 16.60 24.50
N ALA A 234 48.08 16.15 23.30
CA ALA A 234 48.74 16.52 22.06
C ALA A 234 48.45 17.94 21.57
N GLU A 235 47.35 18.56 22.03
CA GLU A 235 47.02 19.97 21.70
C GLU A 235 47.74 21.00 22.61
N THR A 236 48.36 20.55 23.69
CA THR A 236 49.06 21.42 24.68
C THR A 236 50.58 21.49 24.47
N ARG A 237 51.10 20.87 23.43
CA ARG A 237 52.50 20.94 23.00
C ARG A 237 52.63 21.57 21.61
#